data_cab7c0392a3b89da1e8193990f504b72
#
_entry.id   cab7c0392a3b89da1e8193990f504b72
#
_cell.length_a   1.000
_cell.length_b   1.000
_cell.length_c   1.000
_cell.angle_alpha   90.00
_cell.angle_beta   90.00
_cell.angle_gamma   90.00
#
_symmetry.space_group_name_H-M   'P 1'
#
loop_
_entity.id
_entity.type
_entity.pdbx_description
1 polymer ?
#
loop_
_entity_poly.entity_id
_entity_poly.type
_entity_poly.pdbx_seq_one_letter_code
_entity_poly.pdbx_strand_id
1 'polypeptide(L)'
;MVLHEQPHNGTGALCSSCMDLVCSGGDGIPVELCQILKDDAVKVLHSICQQIWKTQQWPQDWNRSVLIPIPKKGNAKECSNYRTIALTSHASKVMLKILQARLQQHMNCEIPDVQAGYRKGRGTREQTANIRWIIEKASEFQKNIYFCFIDYAKAFDCVDHKKLWKILKEMGIPDHLTYLLRNLFTGQEATVRTGHGTKDSFQVRKGVHQGCILSPCLFNLHAEHIMRNAGLDEAQAGIKIAGRNINNLRYADDTNFTAESKEELKSLLMKVKEESVKGGLKLNIQKTKIMASSPNNFWQMDK
;
A
#
# COMPACT_ATOMS: atom_id res chain seq x y z
N MET A 1 3.23 3.13 -24.83
CA MET A 1 3.92 2.91 -23.54
C MET A 1 3.23 1.72 -22.88
N VAL A 2 3.93 0.60 -22.83
CA VAL A 2 3.39 -0.66 -22.32
C VAL A 2 3.38 -0.52 -20.80
N LEU A 3 2.18 -0.36 -20.21
CA LEU A 3 1.98 -0.69 -18.80
C LEU A 3 2.27 -2.20 -18.73
N HIS A 4 3.46 -2.54 -18.21
CA HIS A 4 3.84 -3.92 -17.99
C HIS A 4 2.76 -4.56 -17.14
N GLU A 5 1.95 -5.41 -17.76
CA GLU A 5 1.21 -6.43 -17.07
C GLU A 5 2.23 -7.17 -16.19
N GLN A 6 2.10 -7.02 -14.90
CA GLN A 6 2.69 -7.97 -13.98
C GLN A 6 1.86 -9.23 -14.13
N PRO A 7 2.38 -10.30 -14.74
CA PRO A 7 1.66 -11.55 -14.76
C PRO A 7 1.52 -12.01 -13.31
N HIS A 8 0.31 -12.33 -12.90
CA HIS A 8 0.01 -13.03 -11.64
C HIS A 8 0.69 -14.42 -11.56
N ASN A 9 1.53 -14.76 -12.49
CA ASN A 9 2.26 -16.03 -12.62
C ASN A 9 3.74 -15.94 -12.23
N GLY A 10 4.21 -14.86 -11.58
CA GLY A 10 5.59 -14.74 -11.09
C GLY A 10 5.91 -15.57 -9.84
N THR A 11 4.93 -16.25 -9.25
CA THR A 11 5.17 -17.13 -8.10
C THR A 11 5.57 -18.57 -8.48
N GLY A 12 5.54 -18.91 -9.76
CA GLY A 12 5.81 -20.28 -10.24
C GLY A 12 7.26 -20.68 -10.42
N ALA A 13 8.23 -19.78 -10.20
CA ALA A 13 9.65 -20.06 -10.40
C ALA A 13 10.53 -19.81 -9.17
N LEU A 14 9.94 -19.77 -7.98
CA LEU A 14 10.73 -19.95 -6.77
C LEU A 14 11.08 -21.44 -6.70
N CYS A 15 12.38 -21.74 -6.81
CA CYS A 15 12.94 -23.07 -6.71
C CYS A 15 12.27 -23.86 -5.56
N SER A 16 11.94 -25.13 -5.78
CA SER A 16 11.34 -26.01 -4.76
C SER A 16 12.05 -25.96 -3.41
N SER A 17 13.38 -25.79 -3.40
CA SER A 17 14.18 -25.57 -2.17
C SER A 17 13.90 -24.24 -1.46
N CYS A 18 13.33 -23.24 -2.15
CA CYS A 18 12.87 -22.00 -1.52
C CYS A 18 11.44 -22.11 -0.97
N MET A 19 10.62 -23.03 -1.51
CA MET A 19 9.26 -23.24 -1.01
C MET A 19 9.25 -23.86 0.39
N ASP A 20 10.16 -24.79 0.68
CA ASP A 20 10.29 -25.40 2.01
C ASP A 20 10.78 -24.41 3.08
N LEU A 21 11.53 -23.38 2.67
CA LEU A 21 12.01 -22.30 3.55
C LEU A 21 10.99 -21.14 3.73
N VAL A 22 10.00 -21.03 2.85
CA VAL A 22 8.98 -19.96 2.87
C VAL A 22 7.77 -20.33 3.74
N CYS A 23 7.59 -21.60 4.08
CA CYS A 23 6.36 -22.07 4.71
C CYS A 23 6.25 -21.78 6.21
N SER A 24 7.33 -21.53 6.95
CA SER A 24 7.27 -21.18 8.36
C SER A 24 7.53 -19.70 8.62
N GLY A 25 6.73 -19.10 9.50
CA GLY A 25 6.98 -17.74 10.00
C GLY A 25 8.23 -17.67 10.90
N GLY A 26 8.41 -16.54 11.58
CA GLY A 26 9.53 -16.37 12.54
C GLY A 26 9.48 -17.33 13.74
N ASP A 27 8.34 -17.97 13.97
CA ASP A 27 8.10 -18.97 15.02
C ASP A 27 8.46 -20.41 14.58
N GLY A 28 8.77 -20.63 13.32
CA GLY A 28 9.11 -21.97 12.78
C GLY A 28 7.93 -22.94 12.69
N ILE A 29 6.70 -22.50 13.00
CA ILE A 29 5.50 -23.35 12.98
C ILE A 29 4.97 -23.46 11.54
N PRO A 30 4.95 -24.66 10.93
CA PRO A 30 4.42 -24.84 9.59
C PRO A 30 2.89 -24.82 9.60
N VAL A 31 2.28 -24.37 8.49
CA VAL A 31 0.81 -24.26 8.36
C VAL A 31 0.15 -25.65 8.41
N GLU A 32 0.85 -26.69 7.99
CA GLU A 32 0.40 -28.08 7.98
C GLU A 32 0.04 -28.56 9.38
N LEU A 33 0.75 -28.08 10.41
CA LEU A 33 0.43 -28.41 11.81
C LEU A 33 -0.98 -27.91 12.17
N CYS A 34 -1.35 -26.72 11.76
CA CYS A 34 -2.70 -26.18 11.97
C CYS A 34 -3.76 -26.98 11.21
N GLN A 35 -3.40 -27.51 10.03
CA GLN A 35 -4.29 -28.36 9.22
C GLN A 35 -4.51 -29.73 9.85
N ILE A 36 -3.48 -30.31 10.47
CA ILE A 36 -3.55 -31.59 11.18
C ILE A 36 -4.41 -31.48 12.44
N LEU A 37 -4.21 -30.41 13.23
CA LEU A 37 -4.90 -30.21 14.51
C LEU A 37 -6.37 -29.75 14.35
N LYS A 38 -6.79 -29.31 13.17
CA LYS A 38 -8.18 -28.92 12.83
C LYS A 38 -8.88 -28.12 13.95
N ASP A 39 -9.91 -28.71 14.57
CA ASP A 39 -10.75 -28.04 15.58
C ASP A 39 -9.99 -27.64 16.85
N ASP A 40 -8.98 -28.38 17.24
CA ASP A 40 -8.18 -28.03 18.42
C ASP A 40 -7.27 -26.84 18.15
N ALA A 41 -6.71 -26.73 16.94
CA ALA A 41 -5.99 -25.52 16.52
C ALA A 41 -6.94 -24.30 16.51
N VAL A 42 -8.17 -24.45 16.04
CA VAL A 42 -9.18 -23.36 16.06
C VAL A 42 -9.48 -22.92 17.49
N LYS A 43 -9.71 -23.85 18.45
CA LYS A 43 -9.96 -23.50 19.86
C LYS A 43 -8.80 -22.73 20.49
N VAL A 44 -7.57 -23.21 20.27
CA VAL A 44 -6.36 -22.55 20.79
C VAL A 44 -6.18 -21.16 20.18
N LEU A 45 -6.25 -21.03 18.85
CA LEU A 45 -6.14 -19.73 18.17
C LEU A 45 -7.25 -18.77 18.60
N HIS A 46 -8.49 -19.24 18.77
CA HIS A 46 -9.59 -18.44 19.25
C HIS A 46 -9.32 -17.90 20.66
N SER A 47 -8.84 -18.76 21.59
CA SER A 47 -8.48 -18.34 22.95
C SER A 47 -7.36 -17.28 22.94
N ILE A 48 -6.31 -17.47 22.14
CA ILE A 48 -5.23 -16.49 21.99
C ILE A 48 -5.78 -15.17 21.44
N CYS A 49 -6.57 -15.20 20.37
CA CYS A 49 -7.17 -14.00 19.79
C CYS A 49 -8.07 -13.25 20.79
N GLN A 50 -8.85 -13.98 21.60
CA GLN A 50 -9.66 -13.38 22.66
C GLN A 50 -8.79 -12.72 23.74
N GLN A 51 -7.70 -13.37 24.13
CA GLN A 51 -6.76 -12.80 25.10
C GLN A 51 -6.13 -11.53 24.57
N ILE A 52 -5.60 -11.54 23.34
CA ILE A 52 -5.03 -10.35 22.69
C ILE A 52 -6.07 -9.23 22.63
N TRP A 53 -7.31 -9.55 22.26
CA TRP A 53 -8.39 -8.57 22.18
C TRP A 53 -8.71 -7.92 23.52
N LYS A 54 -8.71 -8.71 24.61
CA LYS A 54 -8.99 -8.22 25.97
C LYS A 54 -7.83 -7.45 26.59
N THR A 55 -6.60 -8.01 26.47
CA THR A 55 -5.42 -7.45 27.15
C THR A 55 -4.65 -6.44 26.32
N GLN A 56 -4.90 -6.40 25.00
CA GLN A 56 -4.16 -5.60 24.02
C GLN A 56 -2.65 -5.96 23.96
N GLN A 57 -2.25 -7.08 24.52
CA GLN A 57 -0.88 -7.56 24.52
C GLN A 57 -0.70 -8.64 23.46
N TRP A 58 0.36 -8.50 22.68
CA TRP A 58 0.73 -9.47 21.65
C TRP A 58 1.78 -10.45 22.19
N PRO A 59 1.73 -11.74 21.77
CA PRO A 59 2.82 -12.67 22.05
C PRO A 59 4.13 -12.12 21.47
N GLN A 60 5.24 -12.24 22.23
CA GLN A 60 6.53 -11.70 21.82
C GLN A 60 7.03 -12.26 20.48
N ASP A 61 6.79 -13.56 20.23
CA ASP A 61 7.19 -14.20 18.98
C ASP A 61 6.42 -13.65 17.75
N TRP A 62 5.26 -13.04 17.94
CA TRP A 62 4.49 -12.43 16.86
C TRP A 62 5.01 -11.05 16.45
N ASN A 63 5.85 -10.43 17.28
CA ASN A 63 6.55 -9.18 16.98
C ASN A 63 7.80 -9.40 16.14
N ARG A 64 8.19 -10.65 15.89
CA ARG A 64 9.34 -11.01 15.06
C ARG A 64 8.92 -11.31 13.64
N SER A 65 9.59 -10.68 12.68
CA SER A 65 9.38 -10.94 11.26
C SER A 65 10.69 -11.34 10.56
N VAL A 66 10.58 -12.22 9.59
CA VAL A 66 11.70 -12.58 8.72
C VAL A 66 11.52 -11.86 7.39
N LEU A 67 12.47 -11.00 7.04
CA LEU A 67 12.48 -10.28 5.78
C LEU A 67 13.25 -11.06 4.71
N ILE A 68 12.59 -11.31 3.60
CA ILE A 68 13.21 -11.92 2.41
C ILE A 68 13.43 -10.83 1.37
N PRO A 69 14.69 -10.52 1.00
CA PRO A 69 14.98 -9.57 -0.05
C PRO A 69 14.74 -10.20 -1.43
N ILE A 70 13.87 -9.57 -2.23
CA ILE A 70 13.61 -9.95 -3.61
C ILE A 70 14.24 -8.90 -4.54
N PRO A 71 15.12 -9.30 -5.46
CA PRO A 71 15.75 -8.36 -6.37
C PRO A 71 14.73 -7.75 -7.34
N LYS A 72 14.84 -6.44 -7.57
CA LYS A 72 14.22 -5.72 -8.68
C LYS A 72 15.14 -5.77 -9.91
N LYS A 73 14.64 -5.32 -11.04
CA LYS A 73 15.50 -5.05 -12.20
C LYS A 73 16.51 -3.95 -11.84
N GLY A 74 17.79 -4.19 -12.09
CA GLY A 74 18.86 -3.22 -11.83
C GLY A 74 20.10 -3.86 -11.21
N ASN A 75 20.99 -3.03 -10.68
CA ASN A 75 22.24 -3.48 -10.06
C ASN A 75 21.95 -4.21 -8.73
N ALA A 76 22.27 -5.50 -8.68
CA ALA A 76 22.07 -6.33 -7.49
C ALA A 76 22.97 -5.95 -6.28
N LYS A 77 23.98 -5.10 -6.49
CA LYS A 77 24.85 -4.62 -5.41
C LYS A 77 24.21 -3.49 -4.58
N GLU A 78 23.13 -2.88 -5.09
CA GLU A 78 22.45 -1.77 -4.41
C GLU A 78 21.25 -2.26 -3.61
N CYS A 79 21.23 -2.00 -2.31
CA CYS A 79 20.08 -2.32 -1.43
C CYS A 79 18.76 -1.64 -1.86
N SER A 80 18.83 -0.52 -2.58
CA SER A 80 17.67 0.17 -3.16
C SER A 80 16.94 -0.68 -4.20
N ASN A 81 17.64 -1.60 -4.86
CA ASN A 81 17.11 -2.48 -5.88
C ASN A 81 16.50 -3.78 -5.34
N TYR A 82 16.20 -3.81 -4.04
CA TYR A 82 15.48 -4.92 -3.43
C TYR A 82 14.12 -4.48 -2.91
N ARG A 83 13.15 -5.39 -2.99
CA ARG A 83 11.91 -5.36 -2.19
C ARG A 83 12.07 -6.35 -1.07
N THR A 84 11.59 -6.01 0.11
CA THR A 84 11.55 -6.95 1.24
C THR A 84 10.13 -7.48 1.40
N ILE A 85 9.97 -8.80 1.51
CA ILE A 85 8.71 -9.42 1.90
C ILE A 85 8.85 -9.90 3.34
N ALA A 86 7.93 -9.49 4.20
CA ALA A 86 7.89 -9.92 5.58
C ALA A 86 7.12 -11.23 5.72
N LEU A 87 7.76 -12.22 6.30
CA LEU A 87 7.14 -13.47 6.75
C LEU A 87 6.82 -13.32 8.23
N THR A 88 5.55 -13.44 8.55
CA THR A 88 5.01 -13.46 9.92
C THR A 88 4.46 -14.82 10.25
N SER A 89 4.29 -15.14 11.54
CA SER A 89 3.74 -16.42 11.98
C SER A 89 2.35 -16.68 11.40
N HIS A 90 2.02 -17.95 11.15
CA HIS A 90 0.71 -18.32 10.63
C HIS A 90 -0.41 -18.01 11.64
N ALA A 91 -0.14 -18.21 12.93
CA ALA A 91 -1.06 -17.90 14.00
C ALA A 91 -1.34 -16.38 14.07
N SER A 92 -0.31 -15.53 13.93
CA SER A 92 -0.52 -14.07 13.90
C SER A 92 -1.38 -13.63 12.72
N LYS A 93 -1.27 -14.27 11.56
CA LYS A 93 -2.09 -13.97 10.36
C LYS A 93 -3.58 -14.11 10.62
N VAL A 94 -4.01 -15.02 11.51
CA VAL A 94 -5.42 -15.17 11.89
C VAL A 94 -5.91 -13.91 12.58
N MET A 95 -5.20 -13.43 13.61
CA MET A 95 -5.55 -12.19 14.30
C MET A 95 -5.48 -10.98 13.37
N LEU A 96 -4.46 -10.90 12.49
CA LEU A 96 -4.34 -9.83 11.50
C LEU A 96 -5.53 -9.81 10.53
N LYS A 97 -6.08 -10.97 10.15
CA LYS A 97 -7.30 -11.08 9.35
C LYS A 97 -8.54 -10.56 10.08
N ILE A 98 -8.66 -10.83 11.38
CA ILE A 98 -9.75 -10.30 12.20
C ILE A 98 -9.65 -8.77 12.25
N LEU A 99 -8.46 -8.23 12.50
CA LEU A 99 -8.23 -6.78 12.51
C LEU A 99 -8.49 -6.15 11.15
N GLN A 100 -8.04 -6.81 10.05
CA GLN A 100 -8.32 -6.35 8.70
C GLN A 100 -9.82 -6.24 8.43
N ALA A 101 -10.60 -7.26 8.78
CA ALA A 101 -12.04 -7.26 8.58
C ALA A 101 -12.73 -6.10 9.33
N ARG A 102 -12.26 -5.77 10.53
CA ARG A 102 -12.77 -4.63 11.32
C ARG A 102 -12.35 -3.29 10.71
N LEU A 103 -11.08 -3.14 10.31
CA LEU A 103 -10.60 -1.94 9.62
C LEU A 103 -11.32 -1.72 8.28
N GLN A 104 -11.65 -2.80 7.57
CA GLN A 104 -12.32 -2.72 6.27
C GLN A 104 -13.70 -2.05 6.35
N GLN A 105 -14.41 -2.20 7.46
CA GLN A 105 -15.69 -1.51 7.69
C GLN A 105 -15.50 0.02 7.68
N HIS A 106 -14.48 0.52 8.38
CA HIS A 106 -14.13 1.95 8.38
C HIS A 106 -13.58 2.41 7.03
N MET A 107 -12.70 1.60 6.40
CA MET A 107 -12.15 1.93 5.10
C MET A 107 -13.23 2.13 4.02
N ASN A 108 -14.29 1.32 4.04
CA ASN A 108 -15.36 1.44 3.05
C ASN A 108 -16.11 2.79 3.15
N CYS A 109 -16.12 3.42 4.32
CA CYS A 109 -16.70 4.74 4.54
C CYS A 109 -15.69 5.87 4.22
N GLU A 110 -14.42 5.64 4.53
CA GLU A 110 -13.39 6.68 4.49
C GLU A 110 -12.67 6.79 3.12
N ILE A 111 -12.52 5.69 2.40
CA ILE A 111 -11.77 5.66 1.15
C ILE A 111 -12.69 5.96 -0.05
N PRO A 112 -12.47 7.06 -0.79
CA PRO A 112 -13.28 7.42 -1.94
C PRO A 112 -13.10 6.45 -3.11
N ASP A 113 -14.03 6.51 -4.07
CA ASP A 113 -14.05 5.62 -5.24
C ASP A 113 -12.86 5.79 -6.18
N VAL A 114 -12.18 6.91 -6.14
CA VAL A 114 -10.98 7.18 -6.94
C VAL A 114 -9.79 6.30 -6.51
N GLN A 115 -9.76 5.80 -5.27
CA GLN A 115 -8.76 4.83 -4.79
C GLN A 115 -9.27 3.40 -5.04
N ALA A 116 -8.65 2.71 -5.99
CA ALA A 116 -8.99 1.34 -6.35
C ALA A 116 -8.05 0.29 -5.75
N GLY A 117 -6.89 0.69 -5.25
CA GLY A 117 -5.89 -0.24 -4.70
C GLY A 117 -6.39 -1.01 -3.50
N TYR A 118 -6.19 -2.33 -3.51
CA TYR A 118 -6.56 -3.25 -2.43
C TYR A 118 -8.06 -3.27 -2.07
N ARG A 119 -8.93 -2.88 -3.00
CA ARG A 119 -10.39 -2.95 -2.84
C ARG A 119 -10.96 -4.11 -3.62
N LYS A 120 -11.91 -4.83 -3.01
CA LYS A 120 -12.58 -5.98 -3.65
C LYS A 120 -13.31 -5.54 -4.93
N GLY A 121 -13.12 -6.27 -6.01
CA GLY A 121 -13.75 -5.99 -7.30
C GLY A 121 -13.14 -4.80 -8.05
N ARG A 122 -12.02 -4.23 -7.59
CA ARG A 122 -11.32 -3.13 -8.23
C ARG A 122 -9.90 -3.54 -8.63
N GLY A 123 -9.49 -3.23 -9.85
CA GLY A 123 -8.20 -3.63 -10.39
C GLY A 123 -7.50 -2.54 -11.21
N THR A 124 -6.24 -2.77 -11.55
CA THR A 124 -5.45 -1.87 -12.42
C THR A 124 -6.07 -1.74 -13.81
N ARG A 125 -6.73 -2.81 -14.32
CA ARG A 125 -7.43 -2.78 -15.61
C ARG A 125 -8.54 -1.73 -15.65
N GLU A 126 -9.31 -1.62 -14.57
CA GLU A 126 -10.38 -0.61 -14.46
C GLU A 126 -9.80 0.80 -14.45
N GLN A 127 -8.72 1.03 -13.68
CA GLN A 127 -8.08 2.35 -13.65
C GLN A 127 -7.48 2.72 -15.01
N THR A 128 -6.90 1.75 -15.73
CA THR A 128 -6.42 1.96 -17.10
C THR A 128 -7.58 2.28 -18.05
N ALA A 129 -8.70 1.58 -17.92
CA ALA A 129 -9.92 1.85 -18.72
C ALA A 129 -10.47 3.25 -18.41
N ASN A 130 -10.49 3.66 -17.14
CA ASN A 130 -10.91 5.00 -16.73
C ASN A 130 -10.03 6.09 -17.37
N ILE A 131 -8.70 5.92 -17.36
CA ILE A 131 -7.78 6.87 -18.00
C ILE A 131 -8.05 6.95 -19.51
N ARG A 132 -8.22 5.82 -20.20
CA ARG A 132 -8.55 5.79 -21.62
C ARG A 132 -9.86 6.50 -21.90
N TRP A 133 -10.88 6.19 -21.13
CA TRP A 133 -12.20 6.82 -21.26
C TRP A 133 -12.13 8.35 -21.05
N ILE A 134 -11.32 8.83 -20.07
CA ILE A 134 -11.11 10.26 -19.85
C ILE A 134 -10.44 10.91 -21.08
N ILE A 135 -9.44 10.25 -21.67
CA ILE A 135 -8.76 10.72 -22.89
C ILE A 135 -9.74 10.80 -24.07
N GLU A 136 -10.55 9.75 -24.28
CA GLU A 136 -11.55 9.70 -25.33
C GLU A 136 -12.59 10.83 -25.18
N LYS A 137 -13.11 11.02 -23.96
CA LYS A 137 -14.05 12.10 -23.68
C LYS A 137 -13.44 13.49 -23.84
N ALA A 138 -12.21 13.70 -23.38
CA ALA A 138 -11.51 14.95 -23.60
C ALA A 138 -11.35 15.25 -25.10
N SER A 139 -11.03 14.25 -25.91
CA SER A 139 -10.93 14.37 -27.37
C SER A 139 -12.28 14.68 -28.03
N GLU A 140 -13.37 13.99 -27.64
CA GLU A 140 -14.73 14.28 -28.13
C GLU A 140 -15.14 15.75 -27.88
N PHE A 141 -14.79 16.30 -26.72
CA PHE A 141 -15.09 17.69 -26.36
C PHE A 141 -14.02 18.70 -26.78
N GLN A 142 -13.05 18.29 -27.60
CA GLN A 142 -11.96 19.13 -28.10
C GLN A 142 -11.17 19.81 -26.98
N LYS A 143 -10.99 19.12 -25.84
CA LYS A 143 -10.26 19.62 -24.67
C LYS A 143 -8.87 19.06 -24.59
N ASN A 144 -7.92 19.93 -24.21
CA ASN A 144 -6.60 19.47 -23.78
C ASN A 144 -6.68 18.85 -22.40
N ILE A 145 -5.89 17.81 -22.17
CA ILE A 145 -5.79 17.17 -20.87
C ILE A 145 -4.34 16.87 -20.52
N TYR A 146 -4.01 17.11 -19.28
CA TYR A 146 -2.69 16.89 -18.71
C TYR A 146 -2.77 15.86 -17.60
N PHE A 147 -1.89 14.89 -17.63
CA PHE A 147 -1.77 13.85 -16.61
C PHE A 147 -0.42 13.93 -15.92
N CYS A 148 -0.38 13.70 -14.63
CA CYS A 148 0.83 13.49 -13.85
C CYS A 148 0.77 12.16 -13.12
N PHE A 149 1.59 11.22 -13.53
CA PHE A 149 1.75 9.91 -12.88
C PHE A 149 2.83 10.02 -11.81
N ILE A 150 2.43 9.89 -10.56
CA ILE A 150 3.31 10.00 -9.40
C ILE A 150 3.75 8.62 -8.95
N ASP A 151 5.05 8.45 -8.73
CA ASP A 151 5.66 7.33 -8.03
C ASP A 151 6.20 7.82 -6.67
N TYR A 152 5.91 7.10 -5.61
CA TYR A 152 6.49 7.38 -4.29
C TYR A 152 7.74 6.56 -4.04
N ALA A 153 8.77 7.17 -3.44
CA ALA A 153 9.98 6.46 -3.08
C ALA A 153 9.75 5.56 -1.88
N LYS A 154 9.66 4.24 -2.09
CA LYS A 154 9.45 3.24 -1.02
C LYS A 154 8.27 3.58 -0.11
N ALA A 155 7.10 3.84 -0.70
CA ALA A 155 5.92 4.35 -0.01
C ALA A 155 5.58 3.61 1.30
N PHE A 156 5.50 2.28 1.25
CA PHE A 156 5.20 1.44 2.41
C PHE A 156 6.28 1.53 3.50
N ASP A 157 7.55 1.61 3.13
CA ASP A 157 8.68 1.66 4.09
C ASP A 157 8.81 3.03 4.75
N CYS A 158 8.16 4.07 4.21
CA CYS A 158 8.28 5.45 4.69
C CYS A 158 7.19 5.87 5.68
N VAL A 159 6.14 5.09 5.87
CA VAL A 159 5.03 5.41 6.79
C VAL A 159 5.57 5.60 8.22
N ASP A 160 5.39 6.80 8.77
CA ASP A 160 5.76 7.11 10.15
C ASP A 160 4.67 6.59 11.11
N HIS A 161 5.06 5.71 12.04
CA HIS A 161 4.11 5.10 12.97
C HIS A 161 3.40 6.14 13.85
N LYS A 162 4.11 7.16 14.36
CA LYS A 162 3.48 8.17 15.23
C LYS A 162 2.43 8.96 14.48
N LYS A 163 2.72 9.35 13.23
CA LYS A 163 1.78 10.03 12.36
C LYS A 163 0.61 9.12 12.00
N LEU A 164 0.88 7.85 11.69
CA LEU A 164 -0.16 6.88 11.35
C LEU A 164 -1.21 6.76 12.47
N TRP A 165 -0.78 6.62 13.74
CA TRP A 165 -1.73 6.50 14.86
C TRP A 165 -2.58 7.75 15.07
N LYS A 166 -1.99 8.94 14.87
CA LYS A 166 -2.72 10.20 14.88
C LYS A 166 -3.77 10.24 13.76
N ILE A 167 -3.39 9.89 12.55
CA ILE A 167 -4.26 9.84 11.36
C ILE A 167 -5.44 8.88 11.58
N LEU A 168 -5.19 7.66 12.08
CA LEU A 168 -6.25 6.69 12.34
C LEU A 168 -7.28 7.24 13.33
N LYS A 169 -6.83 7.95 14.37
CA LYS A 169 -7.72 8.60 15.34
C LYS A 169 -8.52 9.74 14.70
N GLU A 170 -7.90 10.58 13.89
CA GLU A 170 -8.56 11.68 13.16
C GLU A 170 -9.60 11.16 12.16
N MET A 171 -9.36 9.98 11.59
CA MET A 171 -10.30 9.29 10.69
C MET A 171 -11.37 8.46 11.43
N GLY A 172 -11.52 8.63 12.75
CA GLY A 172 -12.58 7.97 13.52
C GLY A 172 -12.40 6.47 13.75
N ILE A 173 -11.19 5.94 13.55
CA ILE A 173 -10.92 4.54 13.91
C ILE A 173 -10.97 4.38 15.42
N PRO A 174 -11.72 3.40 15.97
CA PRO A 174 -11.87 3.22 17.41
C PRO A 174 -10.54 3.10 18.15
N ASP A 175 -10.45 3.77 19.31
CA ASP A 175 -9.22 3.78 20.11
C ASP A 175 -8.73 2.38 20.44
N HIS A 176 -9.63 1.46 20.82
CA HIS A 176 -9.27 0.08 21.11
C HIS A 176 -8.54 -0.60 19.93
N LEU A 177 -9.05 -0.41 18.71
CA LEU A 177 -8.43 -0.96 17.50
C LEU A 177 -7.10 -0.30 17.21
N THR A 178 -7.02 1.03 17.36
CA THR A 178 -5.78 1.79 17.19
C THR A 178 -4.71 1.37 18.19
N TYR A 179 -5.07 1.11 19.46
CA TYR A 179 -4.14 0.61 20.47
C TYR A 179 -3.63 -0.78 20.15
N LEU A 180 -4.49 -1.70 19.72
CA LEU A 180 -4.07 -3.04 19.29
C LEU A 180 -3.05 -2.97 18.14
N LEU A 181 -3.32 -2.12 17.15
CA LEU A 181 -2.39 -1.91 16.03
C LEU A 181 -1.09 -1.30 16.51
N ARG A 182 -1.15 -0.25 17.34
CA ARG A 182 0.05 0.40 17.89
C ARG A 182 0.92 -0.59 18.66
N ASN A 183 0.32 -1.43 19.50
CA ASN A 183 1.04 -2.42 20.28
C ASN A 183 1.70 -3.49 19.40
N LEU A 184 1.05 -3.89 18.29
CA LEU A 184 1.65 -4.78 17.30
C LEU A 184 2.92 -4.19 16.66
N PHE A 185 2.93 -2.88 16.38
CA PHE A 185 4.06 -2.20 15.75
C PHE A 185 5.12 -1.73 16.76
N THR A 186 4.80 -1.73 18.06
CA THR A 186 5.74 -1.36 19.12
C THR A 186 6.70 -2.51 19.39
N GLY A 187 8.01 -2.22 19.31
CA GLY A 187 9.04 -3.23 19.57
C GLY A 187 9.16 -4.32 18.52
N GLN A 188 8.64 -4.09 17.32
CA GLN A 188 8.83 -5.03 16.22
C GLN A 188 10.29 -5.22 15.88
N GLU A 189 10.70 -6.48 15.77
CA GLU A 189 12.02 -6.90 15.35
C GLU A 189 11.94 -7.59 13.98
N ALA A 190 12.96 -7.40 13.18
CA ALA A 190 13.10 -8.08 11.91
C ALA A 190 14.49 -8.67 11.75
N THR A 191 14.55 -9.84 11.13
CA THR A 191 15.79 -10.46 10.67
C THR A 191 15.76 -10.56 9.16
N VAL A 192 16.92 -10.46 8.50
CA VAL A 192 17.01 -10.65 7.04
C VAL A 192 17.52 -12.05 6.77
N ARG A 193 16.75 -12.84 6.02
CA ARG A 193 17.15 -14.17 5.56
C ARG A 193 17.55 -14.09 4.09
N THR A 194 18.75 -14.56 3.82
CA THR A 194 19.33 -14.65 2.47
C THR A 194 19.75 -16.10 2.20
N GLY A 195 20.18 -16.42 0.97
CA GLY A 195 20.79 -17.73 0.65
C GLY A 195 22.06 -18.06 1.46
N HIS A 196 22.68 -17.06 2.11
CA HIS A 196 23.87 -17.20 2.95
C HIS A 196 23.56 -17.26 4.46
N GLY A 197 22.28 -17.43 4.84
CA GLY A 197 21.84 -17.51 6.22
C GLY A 197 21.03 -16.30 6.69
N THR A 198 20.73 -16.26 7.99
CA THR A 198 19.97 -15.21 8.66
C THR A 198 20.91 -14.24 9.34
N LYS A 199 20.69 -12.95 9.16
CA LYS A 199 21.43 -11.86 9.82
C LYS A 199 20.84 -11.53 11.19
N ASP A 200 21.60 -10.77 12.00
CA ASP A 200 21.17 -10.31 13.31
C ASP A 200 19.86 -9.53 13.24
N SER A 201 19.09 -9.58 14.32
CA SER A 201 17.82 -8.87 14.43
C SER A 201 18.05 -7.37 14.59
N PHE A 202 17.12 -6.58 14.06
CA PHE A 202 17.08 -5.13 14.25
C PHE A 202 15.65 -4.65 14.48
N GLN A 203 15.51 -3.53 15.17
CA GLN A 203 14.22 -2.94 15.44
C GLN A 203 13.66 -2.18 14.24
N VAL A 204 12.39 -2.41 13.94
CA VAL A 204 11.63 -1.70 12.90
C VAL A 204 10.97 -0.47 13.52
N ARG A 205 11.41 0.73 13.11
CA ARG A 205 10.93 2.00 13.68
C ARG A 205 9.93 2.75 12.83
N LYS A 206 9.79 2.38 11.56
CA LYS A 206 8.86 2.97 10.58
C LYS A 206 8.53 1.99 9.47
N GLY A 207 7.52 2.33 8.70
CA GLY A 207 7.05 1.55 7.57
C GLY A 207 5.98 0.54 7.96
N VAL A 208 5.22 0.13 6.96
CA VAL A 208 4.30 -0.99 7.04
C VAL A 208 4.83 -2.10 6.13
N HIS A 209 5.01 -3.28 6.68
CA HIS A 209 5.71 -4.36 5.97
C HIS A 209 4.97 -4.83 4.72
N GLN A 210 5.67 -4.90 3.59
CA GLN A 210 5.15 -5.58 2.41
C GLN A 210 4.97 -7.08 2.71
N GLY A 211 3.78 -7.59 2.43
CA GLY A 211 3.39 -8.97 2.78
C GLY A 211 2.56 -9.09 4.06
N CYS A 212 2.51 -8.07 4.91
CA CYS A 212 1.58 -8.04 6.04
C CYS A 212 0.15 -7.75 5.56
N ILE A 213 -0.80 -8.49 6.10
CA ILE A 213 -2.23 -8.40 5.76
C ILE A 213 -2.81 -7.00 6.01
N LEU A 214 -2.33 -6.29 7.03
CA LEU A 214 -2.83 -4.97 7.42
C LEU A 214 -2.22 -3.82 6.63
N SER A 215 -1.02 -4.01 6.06
CA SER A 215 -0.27 -2.93 5.43
C SER A 215 -1.02 -2.21 4.31
N PRO A 216 -1.78 -2.90 3.44
CA PRO A 216 -2.60 -2.23 2.43
C PRO A 216 -3.65 -1.29 3.03
N CYS A 217 -4.34 -1.73 4.08
CA CYS A 217 -5.37 -0.94 4.74
C CYS A 217 -4.78 0.30 5.40
N LEU A 218 -3.70 0.13 6.16
CA LEU A 218 -3.02 1.21 6.89
C LEU A 218 -2.41 2.22 5.91
N PHE A 219 -1.83 1.75 4.82
CA PHE A 219 -1.29 2.62 3.79
C PHE A 219 -2.38 3.43 3.10
N ASN A 220 -3.50 2.80 2.70
CA ASN A 220 -4.60 3.52 2.06
C ASN A 220 -5.21 4.61 2.95
N LEU A 221 -5.41 4.34 4.25
CA LEU A 221 -5.89 5.33 5.21
C LEU A 221 -4.89 6.49 5.36
N HIS A 222 -3.60 6.17 5.45
CA HIS A 222 -2.55 7.19 5.53
C HIS A 222 -2.47 8.05 4.26
N ALA A 223 -2.52 7.43 3.08
CA ALA A 223 -2.50 8.14 1.80
C ALA A 223 -3.75 8.99 1.61
N GLU A 224 -4.93 8.47 2.01
CA GLU A 224 -6.19 9.22 1.93
C GLU A 224 -6.16 10.50 2.77
N HIS A 225 -5.66 10.40 4.00
CA HIS A 225 -5.50 11.58 4.85
C HIS A 225 -4.62 12.66 4.21
N ILE A 226 -3.51 12.25 3.56
CA ILE A 226 -2.64 13.19 2.81
C ILE A 226 -3.43 13.87 1.68
N MET A 227 -4.22 13.11 0.93
CA MET A 227 -4.97 13.63 -0.22
C MET A 227 -6.10 14.59 0.21
N ARG A 228 -6.78 14.31 1.32
CA ARG A 228 -7.77 15.21 1.93
C ARG A 228 -7.13 16.53 2.38
N ASN A 229 -6.00 16.45 3.07
CA ASN A 229 -5.28 17.66 3.52
C ASN A 229 -4.74 18.49 2.35
N ALA A 230 -4.45 17.87 1.22
CA ALA A 230 -4.12 18.59 -0.01
C ALA A 230 -5.32 19.28 -0.66
N GLY A 231 -6.54 19.10 -0.14
CA GLY A 231 -7.77 19.73 -0.62
C GLY A 231 -8.18 19.28 -2.03
N LEU A 232 -7.94 18.01 -2.37
CA LEU A 232 -8.25 17.49 -3.72
C LEU A 232 -9.75 17.43 -3.98
N ASP A 233 -10.55 17.14 -2.96
CA ASP A 233 -12.01 17.02 -3.09
C ASP A 233 -12.66 18.40 -3.33
N GLU A 234 -12.05 19.47 -2.82
CA GLU A 234 -12.49 20.86 -3.00
C GLU A 234 -11.84 21.55 -4.20
N ALA A 235 -10.83 20.92 -4.82
CA ALA A 235 -10.10 21.51 -5.92
C ALA A 235 -11.00 21.64 -7.16
N GLN A 236 -11.08 22.86 -7.71
CA GLN A 236 -11.77 23.09 -8.99
C GLN A 236 -10.97 22.54 -10.18
N ALA A 237 -9.66 22.34 -9.99
CA ALA A 237 -8.77 21.74 -10.96
C ALA A 237 -9.20 20.30 -11.27
N GLY A 238 -9.10 19.88 -12.52
CA GLY A 238 -9.53 18.58 -12.99
C GLY A 238 -10.25 18.68 -14.32
N ILE A 239 -10.77 17.56 -14.80
CA ILE A 239 -11.63 17.53 -15.98
C ILE A 239 -13.09 17.29 -15.58
N LYS A 240 -14.00 18.11 -16.10
CA LYS A 240 -15.43 17.94 -15.86
C LYS A 240 -16.04 17.03 -16.93
N ILE A 241 -16.50 15.85 -16.50
CA ILE A 241 -17.16 14.87 -17.35
C ILE A 241 -18.50 14.51 -16.73
N ALA A 242 -19.60 14.65 -17.47
CA ALA A 242 -20.95 14.38 -16.99
C ALA A 242 -21.27 15.03 -15.62
N GLY A 243 -20.85 16.27 -15.41
CA GLY A 243 -21.07 17.04 -14.17
C GLY A 243 -20.18 16.65 -13.00
N ARG A 244 -19.30 15.66 -13.14
CA ARG A 244 -18.33 15.26 -12.12
C ARG A 244 -16.96 15.80 -12.44
N ASN A 245 -16.29 16.34 -11.42
CA ASN A 245 -14.89 16.76 -11.54
C ASN A 245 -13.96 15.57 -11.24
N ILE A 246 -13.09 15.22 -12.19
CA ILE A 246 -12.12 14.15 -12.06
C ILE A 246 -10.73 14.78 -12.07
N ASN A 247 -10.09 14.86 -10.92
CA ASN A 247 -8.76 15.43 -10.76
C ASN A 247 -7.70 14.42 -10.36
N ASN A 248 -8.10 13.23 -9.91
CA ASN A 248 -7.16 12.15 -9.57
C ASN A 248 -7.79 10.76 -9.75
N LEU A 249 -6.92 9.78 -9.99
CA LEU A 249 -7.21 8.35 -9.95
C LEU A 249 -6.06 7.65 -9.24
N ARG A 250 -6.36 6.73 -8.33
CA ARG A 250 -5.36 6.12 -7.47
C ARG A 250 -5.47 4.59 -7.45
N TYR A 251 -4.31 3.92 -7.43
CA TYR A 251 -4.20 2.49 -7.18
C TYR A 251 -3.05 2.25 -6.18
N ALA A 252 -3.40 2.14 -4.90
CA ALA A 252 -2.45 2.12 -3.78
C ALA A 252 -1.55 3.37 -3.78
N ASP A 253 -0.24 3.18 -3.96
CA ASP A 253 0.76 4.24 -4.06
C ASP A 253 0.85 4.88 -5.46
N ASP A 254 0.39 4.18 -6.50
CA ASP A 254 0.33 4.75 -7.84
C ASP A 254 -0.81 5.77 -7.92
N THR A 255 -0.45 7.03 -8.13
CA THR A 255 -1.39 8.14 -8.20
C THR A 255 -1.26 8.87 -9.54
N ASN A 256 -2.39 9.12 -10.18
CA ASN A 256 -2.47 9.96 -11.36
C ASN A 256 -3.29 11.20 -11.06
N PHE A 257 -2.75 12.39 -11.35
CA PHE A 257 -3.49 13.65 -11.38
C PHE A 257 -3.86 14.03 -12.80
N THR A 258 -5.00 14.69 -12.91
CA THR A 258 -5.60 15.10 -14.19
C THR A 258 -6.03 16.55 -14.10
N ALA A 259 -5.74 17.37 -15.12
CA ALA A 259 -6.15 18.77 -15.21
C ALA A 259 -6.33 19.22 -16.66
N GLU A 260 -7.09 20.30 -16.89
CA GLU A 260 -7.28 20.90 -18.22
C GLU A 260 -6.12 21.85 -18.61
N SER A 261 -5.28 22.27 -17.65
CA SER A 261 -4.10 23.11 -17.90
C SER A 261 -2.86 22.63 -17.15
N LYS A 262 -1.67 23.07 -17.62
CA LYS A 262 -0.39 22.80 -16.95
C LYS A 262 -0.30 23.45 -15.58
N GLU A 263 -0.82 24.65 -15.47
CA GLU A 263 -0.82 25.48 -14.28
C GLU A 263 -1.64 24.82 -13.17
N GLU A 264 -2.84 24.33 -13.50
CA GLU A 264 -3.68 23.56 -12.58
C GLU A 264 -3.00 22.27 -12.13
N LEU A 265 -2.43 21.49 -13.08
CA LEU A 265 -1.73 20.26 -12.76
C LEU A 265 -0.54 20.51 -11.82
N LYS A 266 0.23 21.58 -12.08
CA LYS A 266 1.34 22.01 -11.24
C LYS A 266 0.86 22.39 -9.84
N SER A 267 -0.24 23.13 -9.73
CA SER A 267 -0.84 23.52 -8.45
C SER A 267 -1.24 22.29 -7.62
N LEU A 268 -1.96 21.32 -8.23
CA LEU A 268 -2.32 20.05 -7.59
C LEU A 268 -1.08 19.28 -7.10
N LEU A 269 -0.07 19.13 -7.98
CA LEU A 269 1.15 18.42 -7.66
C LEU A 269 1.90 19.06 -6.49
N MET A 270 1.99 20.39 -6.43
CA MET A 270 2.69 21.10 -5.35
C MET A 270 1.98 20.93 -4.01
N LYS A 271 0.66 21.05 -3.96
CA LYS A 271 -0.14 20.81 -2.75
C LYS A 271 0.08 19.38 -2.22
N VAL A 272 -0.05 18.38 -3.10
CA VAL A 272 0.12 16.98 -2.70
C VAL A 272 1.55 16.68 -2.30
N LYS A 273 2.56 17.26 -2.97
CA LYS A 273 3.96 17.12 -2.59
C LYS A 273 4.21 17.64 -1.17
N GLU A 274 3.67 18.81 -0.84
CA GLU A 274 3.80 19.42 0.48
C GLU A 274 3.17 18.55 1.57
N GLU A 275 1.91 18.13 1.37
CA GLU A 275 1.21 17.27 2.33
C GLU A 275 1.84 15.86 2.44
N SER A 276 2.35 15.32 1.32
CA SER A 276 3.09 14.05 1.33
C SER A 276 4.33 14.13 2.21
N VAL A 277 5.10 15.20 2.12
CA VAL A 277 6.28 15.42 2.98
C VAL A 277 5.87 15.53 4.45
N LYS A 278 4.80 16.27 4.76
CA LYS A 278 4.24 16.34 6.12
C LYS A 278 3.82 14.95 6.60
N GLY A 279 3.22 14.13 5.73
CA GLY A 279 2.87 12.73 5.98
C GLY A 279 4.07 11.77 6.09
N GLY A 280 5.28 12.18 5.67
CA GLY A 280 6.48 11.36 5.66
C GLY A 280 6.73 10.62 4.35
N LEU A 281 5.89 10.82 3.32
CA LEU A 281 6.08 10.26 2.00
C LEU A 281 6.93 11.21 1.12
N LYS A 282 7.76 10.63 0.26
CA LYS A 282 8.58 11.38 -0.69
C LYS A 282 8.27 10.97 -2.11
N LEU A 283 8.01 11.96 -2.97
CA LEU A 283 7.84 11.72 -4.40
C LEU A 283 9.17 11.31 -5.03
N ASN A 284 9.11 10.34 -5.92
CA ASN A 284 10.22 9.94 -6.77
C ASN A 284 10.18 10.76 -8.06
N ILE A 285 10.90 11.88 -8.08
CA ILE A 285 10.92 12.81 -9.22
C ILE A 285 11.38 12.12 -10.51
N GLN A 286 12.33 11.18 -10.43
CA GLN A 286 12.84 10.52 -11.62
C GLN A 286 11.79 9.61 -12.30
N LYS A 287 10.88 9.04 -11.52
CA LYS A 287 9.83 8.15 -12.02
C LYS A 287 8.49 8.85 -12.23
N THR A 288 8.30 10.02 -11.64
CA THR A 288 7.12 10.84 -11.88
C THR A 288 7.12 11.31 -13.34
N LYS A 289 6.03 11.08 -14.07
CA LYS A 289 5.91 11.37 -15.50
C LYS A 289 4.72 12.27 -15.76
N ILE A 290 4.92 13.25 -16.66
CA ILE A 290 3.85 14.12 -17.14
C ILE A 290 3.54 13.74 -18.58
N MET A 291 2.26 13.64 -18.90
CA MET A 291 1.74 13.37 -20.23
C MET A 291 0.69 14.42 -20.58
N ALA A 292 0.69 14.90 -21.81
CA ALA A 292 -0.36 15.73 -22.34
C ALA A 292 -1.04 15.01 -23.50
N SER A 293 -2.35 15.15 -23.59
CA SER A 293 -3.13 14.73 -24.75
C SER A 293 -3.95 15.91 -25.24
N SER A 294 -3.84 16.19 -26.54
CA SER A 294 -4.69 17.15 -27.24
C SER A 294 -5.52 16.43 -28.29
N PRO A 295 -6.63 16.98 -28.76
CA PRO A 295 -7.51 16.34 -29.74
C PRO A 295 -6.81 15.83 -31.01
N ASN A 296 -5.72 16.51 -31.42
CA ASN A 296 -4.99 16.22 -32.65
C ASN A 296 -3.61 15.57 -32.45
N ASN A 297 -3.08 15.50 -31.20
CA ASN A 297 -1.73 15.00 -30.93
C ASN A 297 -1.57 14.44 -29.52
N PHE A 298 -0.86 13.32 -29.41
CA PHE A 298 -0.40 12.76 -28.14
C PHE A 298 1.03 13.25 -27.87
N TRP A 299 1.22 14.00 -26.78
CA TRP A 299 2.55 14.48 -26.40
C TRP A 299 2.98 13.87 -25.07
N GLN A 300 4.14 13.27 -25.05
CA GLN A 300 4.83 12.96 -23.80
C GLN A 300 5.71 14.16 -23.46
N MET A 301 5.42 14.83 -22.35
CA MET A 301 6.30 15.87 -21.82
C MET A 301 7.30 15.22 -20.89
N ASP A 302 8.58 15.32 -21.21
CA ASP A 302 9.66 15.02 -20.29
C ASP A 302 9.68 16.05 -19.16
N LYS A 303 10.07 15.59 -17.96
CA LYS A 303 10.19 16.19 -16.61
C LYS A 303 10.07 17.69 -16.48
#